data_b79e81739ec15569f4c187e5dfdf5db9
#
_entry.id   b79e81739ec15569f4c187e5dfdf5db9
#
_cell.length_a   1.000
_cell.length_b   1.000
_cell.length_c   1.000
_cell.angle_alpha   90.00
_cell.angle_beta   90.00
_cell.angle_gamma   90.00
#
_symmetry.space_group_name_H-M   'P 1'
#
loop_
_entity.id
_entity.type
_entity.pdbx_description
1 polymer ?
#
loop_
_entity_poly.entity_id
_entity_poly.type
_entity_poly.pdbx_seq_one_letter_code
_entity_poly.pdbx_strand_id
1 'polypeptide(L)'
;VYSELEQGASFKVYLPRYVGTSETTDVESRQNMKPARGSETILLVEDESAIRRLLTELLKYSGFTILQADNGVEALQVADQHAGPIHLLITDIVMPQMSGRVLAEQLIVRRPDMKVLYISGYEANAIVHQGILDEGAPFLPKPFSNDALLKKIHKLLNLPPEPDS
;
A
#
# COMPACT_ATOMS: atom_id res chain seq x y z
N VAL A 1 4.54 5.92 -31.52
CA VAL A 1 5.85 6.52 -31.18
C VAL A 1 6.57 6.80 -32.48
N TYR A 2 7.00 8.00 -32.68
CA TYR A 2 7.83 8.40 -33.83
C TYR A 2 9.12 9.01 -33.29
N SER A 3 10.25 8.54 -33.78
CA SER A 3 11.58 9.00 -33.31
C SER A 3 12.51 9.15 -34.49
N GLU A 4 13.17 10.29 -34.61
CA GLU A 4 14.25 10.54 -35.56
C GLU A 4 15.54 10.86 -34.82
N LEU A 5 16.64 10.37 -35.34
CA LEU A 5 17.98 10.62 -34.77
C LEU A 5 18.22 12.15 -34.73
N GLU A 6 18.65 12.65 -33.56
CA GLU A 6 18.91 14.07 -33.28
C GLU A 6 17.72 15.03 -33.28
N GLN A 7 16.48 14.56 -33.56
CA GLN A 7 15.29 15.38 -33.53
C GLN A 7 14.33 15.04 -32.38
N GLY A 8 14.68 14.10 -31.51
CA GLY A 8 13.91 13.67 -30.36
C GLY A 8 12.84 12.62 -30.68
N ALA A 9 11.99 12.32 -29.72
CA ALA A 9 10.90 11.35 -29.83
C ALA A 9 9.55 11.99 -29.53
N SER A 10 8.56 11.70 -30.35
CA SER A 10 7.17 12.12 -30.11
C SER A 10 6.31 10.94 -29.68
N PHE A 11 5.66 11.11 -28.52
CA PHE A 11 4.69 10.16 -28.01
C PHE A 11 3.28 10.74 -28.19
N LYS A 12 2.43 10.07 -28.96
CA LYS A 12 1.00 10.41 -29.06
C LYS A 12 0.21 9.39 -28.25
N VAL A 13 -0.44 9.87 -27.20
CA VAL A 13 -1.37 9.07 -26.40
C VAL A 13 -2.78 9.43 -26.83
N TYR A 14 -3.52 8.45 -27.30
CA TYR A 14 -4.94 8.60 -27.63
C TYR A 14 -5.76 8.08 -26.46
N LEU A 15 -6.42 8.98 -25.75
CA LEU A 15 -7.39 8.62 -24.72
C LEU A 15 -8.78 8.63 -25.35
N PRO A 16 -9.61 7.60 -25.11
CA PRO A 16 -11.00 7.63 -25.54
C PRO A 16 -11.72 8.80 -24.86
N ARG A 17 -12.49 9.56 -25.67
CA ARG A 17 -13.32 10.63 -25.10
C ARG A 17 -14.42 9.97 -24.27
N TYR A 18 -14.44 10.23 -22.98
CA TYR A 18 -15.56 9.85 -22.13
C TYR A 18 -16.78 10.71 -22.50
N VAL A 19 -17.79 10.07 -23.11
CA VAL A 19 -19.09 10.66 -23.41
C VAL A 19 -20.06 10.16 -22.33
N GLY A 20 -19.76 10.48 -21.09
CA GLY A 20 -20.69 10.25 -19.98
C GLY A 20 -21.34 11.56 -19.59
N THR A 21 -22.63 11.54 -19.34
CA THR A 21 -23.33 12.63 -18.67
C THR A 21 -22.60 12.92 -17.36
N SER A 22 -22.29 14.19 -17.14
CA SER A 22 -21.78 14.66 -15.86
C SER A 22 -22.87 14.44 -14.81
N GLU A 23 -22.94 13.24 -14.26
CA GLU A 23 -23.59 13.06 -12.98
C GLU A 23 -22.63 13.65 -11.95
N THR A 24 -22.96 14.85 -11.53
CA THR A 24 -22.50 15.45 -10.30
C THR A 24 -23.07 14.62 -9.17
N THR A 25 -22.50 13.43 -8.98
CA THR A 25 -22.86 12.56 -7.90
C THR A 25 -21.67 12.46 -6.96
N ASP A 26 -21.97 12.99 -5.76
CA ASP A 26 -21.39 12.54 -4.51
C ASP A 26 -20.08 13.12 -4.02
N VAL A 27 -20.08 14.44 -3.89
CA VAL A 27 -19.28 15.07 -2.81
C VAL A 27 -20.01 14.91 -1.44
N GLU A 28 -21.32 14.62 -1.45
CA GLU A 28 -22.12 14.49 -0.23
C GLU A 28 -22.10 13.08 0.40
N SER A 29 -21.77 12.04 -0.37
CA SER A 29 -21.70 10.67 0.17
C SER A 29 -20.48 10.40 1.07
N ARG A 30 -19.50 11.30 1.08
CA ARG A 30 -18.30 11.17 1.91
C ARG A 30 -18.48 11.51 3.39
N GLN A 31 -19.65 12.03 3.79
CA GLN A 31 -19.87 12.51 5.16
C GLN A 31 -20.57 11.51 6.09
N ASN A 32 -20.97 10.32 5.61
CA ASN A 32 -21.70 9.35 6.44
C ASN A 32 -21.05 7.97 6.60
N MET A 33 -19.82 7.77 6.16
CA MET A 33 -19.11 6.56 6.51
C MET A 33 -18.63 6.68 7.96
N LYS A 34 -19.33 6.03 8.87
CA LYS A 34 -18.79 5.78 10.22
C LYS A 34 -17.44 5.09 10.04
N PRO A 35 -16.36 5.61 10.65
CA PRO A 35 -15.08 4.94 10.56
C PRO A 35 -15.26 3.50 11.03
N ALA A 36 -14.88 2.54 10.20
CA ALA A 36 -14.72 1.17 10.63
C ALA A 36 -13.85 1.22 11.89
N ARG A 37 -14.26 0.52 12.95
CA ARG A 37 -13.56 0.52 14.23
C ARG A 37 -12.26 -0.27 14.10
N GLY A 38 -11.30 0.28 13.41
CA GLY A 38 -9.94 -0.21 13.39
C GLY A 38 -9.15 0.54 14.45
N SER A 39 -8.90 -0.07 15.59
CA SER A 39 -7.94 0.43 16.58
C SER A 39 -6.52 -0.07 16.25
N GLU A 40 -6.38 -0.77 15.15
CA GLU A 40 -5.14 -1.43 14.76
C GLU A 40 -4.10 -0.42 14.29
N THR A 41 -2.86 -0.66 14.72
CA THR A 41 -1.71 0.14 14.31
C THR A 41 -1.05 -0.52 13.10
N ILE A 42 -0.89 0.26 12.04
CA ILE A 42 -0.23 -0.14 10.79
C ILE A 42 1.08 0.64 10.66
N LEU A 43 2.18 -0.05 10.40
CA LEU A 43 3.44 0.55 9.98
C LEU A 43 3.48 0.55 8.45
N LEU A 44 3.39 1.74 7.87
CA LEU A 44 3.44 1.96 6.42
C LEU A 44 4.85 2.41 6.02
N VAL A 45 5.48 1.66 5.12
CA VAL A 45 6.83 1.92 4.62
C VAL A 45 6.81 2.02 3.09
N GLU A 46 7.08 3.20 2.58
CA GLU A 46 7.02 3.53 1.15
C GLU A 46 7.99 4.69 0.90
N ASP A 47 8.95 4.53 -0.01
CA ASP A 47 9.96 5.53 -0.28
C ASP A 47 9.41 6.73 -1.07
N GLU A 48 8.40 6.52 -1.92
CA GLU A 48 7.78 7.60 -2.67
C GLU A 48 6.83 8.43 -1.78
N SER A 49 7.21 9.66 -1.47
CA SER A 49 6.49 10.53 -0.54
C SER A 49 5.03 10.81 -0.94
N ALA A 50 4.74 10.87 -2.25
CA ALA A 50 3.39 11.10 -2.74
C ALA A 50 2.48 9.90 -2.48
N ILE A 51 2.97 8.67 -2.74
CA ILE A 51 2.25 7.42 -2.49
C ILE A 51 2.08 7.22 -0.99
N ARG A 52 3.15 7.39 -0.20
CA ARG A 52 3.10 7.28 1.26
C ARG A 52 2.04 8.19 1.88
N ARG A 53 1.97 9.44 1.43
CA ARG A 53 0.96 10.41 1.90
C ARG A 53 -0.45 9.97 1.54
N LEU A 54 -0.68 9.59 0.28
CA LEU A 54 -1.99 9.13 -0.19
C LEU A 54 -2.49 7.92 0.61
N LEU A 55 -1.65 6.91 0.79
CA LEU A 55 -1.98 5.72 1.56
C LEU A 55 -2.23 6.03 3.03
N THR A 56 -1.43 6.93 3.61
CA THR A 56 -1.64 7.37 4.99
C THR A 56 -3.01 8.01 5.20
N GLU A 57 -3.41 8.92 4.34
CA GLU A 57 -4.71 9.59 4.42
C GLU A 57 -5.86 8.57 4.26
N LEU A 58 -5.76 7.68 3.29
CA LEU A 58 -6.73 6.62 3.08
C LEU A 58 -6.90 5.75 4.32
N LEU A 59 -5.80 5.25 4.87
CA LEU A 59 -5.81 4.32 6.01
C LEU A 59 -6.28 5.01 7.30
N LYS A 60 -5.89 6.27 7.53
CA LYS A 60 -6.41 7.07 8.64
C LYS A 60 -7.90 7.31 8.53
N TYR A 61 -8.38 7.61 7.32
CA TYR A 61 -9.80 7.78 7.06
C TYR A 61 -10.59 6.49 7.35
N SER A 62 -9.99 5.33 7.09
CA SER A 62 -10.55 4.00 7.42
C SER A 62 -10.41 3.61 8.90
N GLY A 63 -9.92 4.51 9.76
CA GLY A 63 -9.89 4.36 11.21
C GLY A 63 -8.61 3.74 11.79
N PHE A 64 -7.61 3.42 10.97
CA PHE A 64 -6.35 2.85 11.45
C PHE A 64 -5.40 3.90 12.05
N THR A 65 -4.61 3.49 13.04
CA THR A 65 -3.48 4.28 13.53
C THR A 65 -2.26 4.01 12.65
N ILE A 66 -1.66 5.06 12.06
CA ILE A 66 -0.59 4.91 11.08
C ILE A 66 0.73 5.44 11.62
N LEU A 67 1.71 4.54 11.66
CA LEU A 67 3.13 4.86 11.77
C LEU A 67 3.72 4.89 10.36
N GLN A 68 4.59 5.84 10.07
CA GLN A 68 5.15 6.02 8.74
C GLN A 68 6.67 5.95 8.76
N ALA A 69 7.25 5.42 7.69
CA ALA A 69 8.68 5.50 7.42
C ALA A 69 8.92 5.59 5.91
N ASP A 70 9.99 6.23 5.49
CA ASP A 70 10.38 6.38 4.09
C ASP A 70 11.37 5.31 3.60
N ASN A 71 11.91 4.52 4.51
CA ASN A 71 12.83 3.42 4.23
C ASN A 71 12.82 2.39 5.36
N GLY A 72 13.47 1.24 5.11
CA GLY A 72 13.52 0.14 6.08
C GLY A 72 14.28 0.49 7.37
N VAL A 73 15.30 1.33 7.30
CA VAL A 73 16.10 1.71 8.48
C VAL A 73 15.27 2.60 9.42
N GLU A 74 14.58 3.60 8.87
CA GLU A 74 13.65 4.44 9.62
C GLU A 74 12.51 3.61 10.21
N ALA A 75 11.98 2.65 9.43
CA ALA A 75 10.91 1.76 9.87
C ALA A 75 11.29 0.96 11.13
N LEU A 76 12.53 0.44 11.21
CA LEU A 76 13.02 -0.23 12.40
C LEU A 76 13.06 0.71 13.61
N GLN A 77 13.53 1.95 13.43
CA GLN A 77 13.59 2.95 14.50
C GLN A 77 12.18 3.33 14.99
N VAL A 78 11.25 3.56 14.07
CA VAL A 78 9.85 3.85 14.38
C VAL A 78 9.21 2.69 15.14
N ALA A 79 9.47 1.46 14.70
CA ALA A 79 8.96 0.27 15.38
C ALA A 79 9.54 0.09 16.79
N ASP A 80 10.83 0.39 16.99
CA ASP A 80 11.49 0.29 18.30
C ASP A 80 11.01 1.38 19.29
N GLN A 81 10.68 2.57 18.79
CA GLN A 81 10.15 3.67 19.59
C GLN A 81 8.67 3.50 19.95
N HIS A 82 7.92 2.71 19.19
CA HIS A 82 6.51 2.48 19.43
C HIS A 82 6.28 1.42 20.51
N ALA A 83 5.81 1.83 21.68
CA ALA A 83 5.60 0.92 22.81
C ALA A 83 4.40 -0.03 22.65
N GLY A 84 3.44 0.30 21.78
CA GLY A 84 2.23 -0.48 21.54
C GLY A 84 2.45 -1.63 20.51
N PRO A 85 1.40 -2.45 20.28
CA PRO A 85 1.44 -3.44 19.22
C PRO A 85 1.41 -2.76 17.85
N ILE A 86 2.17 -3.33 16.90
CA ILE A 86 2.04 -3.05 15.47
C ILE A 86 1.39 -4.28 14.86
N HIS A 87 0.16 -4.12 14.35
CA HIS A 87 -0.65 -5.23 13.90
C HIS A 87 -0.33 -5.64 12.46
N LEU A 88 0.06 -4.66 11.64
CA LEU A 88 0.35 -4.87 10.22
C LEU A 88 1.52 -3.99 9.77
N LEU A 89 2.46 -4.61 9.07
CA LEU A 89 3.44 -3.92 8.23
C LEU A 89 2.91 -3.88 6.79
N ILE A 90 2.83 -2.71 6.20
CA ILE A 90 2.63 -2.52 4.76
C ILE A 90 3.91 -1.94 4.20
N THR A 91 4.56 -2.64 3.27
CA THR A 91 5.87 -2.22 2.74
C THR A 91 5.98 -2.45 1.25
N ASP A 92 6.59 -1.49 0.54
CA ASP A 92 7.11 -1.80 -0.81
C ASP A 92 8.22 -2.86 -0.69
N ILE A 93 8.32 -3.71 -1.68
CA ILE A 93 9.37 -4.74 -1.74
C ILE A 93 10.71 -4.10 -2.10
N VAL A 94 10.69 -3.20 -3.07
CA VAL A 94 11.90 -2.60 -3.62
C VAL A 94 12.05 -1.18 -3.11
N MET A 95 12.91 -1.02 -2.12
CA MET A 95 13.23 0.27 -1.53
C MET A 95 14.74 0.46 -1.43
N PRO A 96 15.23 1.72 -1.43
CA PRO A 96 16.64 2.01 -1.18
C PRO A 96 17.11 1.49 0.18
N GLN A 97 18.39 1.13 0.29
CA GLN A 97 19.10 0.69 1.50
C GLN A 97 18.63 -0.66 2.06
N MET A 98 17.34 -0.91 2.18
CA MET A 98 16.80 -2.14 2.75
C MET A 98 15.50 -2.52 2.02
N SER A 99 15.43 -3.73 1.47
CA SER A 99 14.20 -4.22 0.84
C SER A 99 13.12 -4.48 1.89
N GLY A 100 11.86 -4.40 1.47
CA GLY A 100 10.72 -4.68 2.35
C GLY A 100 10.72 -6.10 2.91
N ARG A 101 11.31 -7.08 2.17
CA ARG A 101 11.49 -8.45 2.68
C ARG A 101 12.43 -8.48 3.86
N VAL A 102 13.64 -7.90 3.73
CA VAL A 102 14.62 -7.86 4.82
C VAL A 102 14.08 -7.13 6.03
N LEU A 103 13.35 -6.03 5.82
CA LEU A 103 12.65 -5.31 6.88
C LEU A 103 11.66 -6.21 7.62
N ALA A 104 10.80 -6.91 6.88
CA ALA A 104 9.79 -7.80 7.45
C ALA A 104 10.43 -8.93 8.27
N GLU A 105 11.46 -9.59 7.74
CA GLU A 105 12.20 -10.64 8.44
C GLU A 105 12.73 -10.14 9.79
N GLN A 106 13.31 -8.94 9.86
CA GLN A 106 13.82 -8.36 11.09
C GLN A 106 12.71 -7.98 12.08
N LEU A 107 11.61 -7.45 11.59
CA LEU A 107 10.48 -7.02 12.43
C LEU A 107 9.69 -8.20 12.98
N ILE A 108 9.48 -9.28 12.21
CA ILE A 108 8.77 -10.48 12.67
C ILE A 108 9.48 -11.14 13.85
N VAL A 109 10.83 -11.16 13.88
CA VAL A 109 11.58 -11.68 15.02
C VAL A 109 11.29 -10.90 16.31
N ARG A 110 11.09 -9.59 16.20
CA ARG A 110 10.82 -8.70 17.36
C ARG A 110 9.33 -8.62 17.70
N ARG A 111 8.46 -8.83 16.72
CA ARG A 111 7.00 -8.67 16.79
C ARG A 111 6.30 -9.84 16.07
N PRO A 112 6.30 -11.04 16.64
CA PRO A 112 5.84 -12.27 15.97
C PRO A 112 4.35 -12.26 15.59
N ASP A 113 3.54 -11.46 16.28
CA ASP A 113 2.09 -11.34 15.98
C ASP A 113 1.79 -10.39 14.83
N MET A 114 2.78 -9.58 14.39
CA MET A 114 2.63 -8.63 13.31
C MET A 114 2.43 -9.36 11.98
N LYS A 115 1.38 -8.97 11.24
CA LYS A 115 1.17 -9.43 9.87
C LYS A 115 1.96 -8.57 8.89
N VAL A 116 2.19 -9.10 7.69
CA VAL A 116 2.91 -8.37 6.64
C VAL A 116 2.08 -8.37 5.36
N LEU A 117 1.99 -7.21 4.72
CA LEU A 117 1.46 -7.03 3.38
C LEU A 117 2.53 -6.36 2.51
N TYR A 118 2.96 -7.08 1.49
CA TYR A 118 3.89 -6.53 0.50
C TYR A 118 3.14 -5.84 -0.63
N ILE A 119 3.63 -4.70 -1.05
CA ILE A 119 3.15 -3.96 -2.21
C ILE A 119 4.30 -3.86 -3.23
N SER A 120 4.03 -4.01 -4.51
CA SER A 120 5.08 -3.84 -5.54
C SER A 120 4.49 -3.56 -6.93
N GLY A 121 5.25 -2.83 -7.74
CA GLY A 121 5.00 -2.65 -9.17
C GLY A 121 5.36 -3.86 -10.05
N TYR A 122 5.99 -4.88 -9.50
CA TYR A 122 6.30 -6.11 -10.22
C TYR A 122 5.14 -7.10 -10.17
N GLU A 123 4.98 -7.92 -11.20
CA GLU A 123 3.97 -8.98 -11.22
C GLU A 123 4.27 -10.03 -10.14
N ALA A 124 3.21 -10.52 -9.48
CA ALA A 124 3.31 -11.50 -8.40
C ALA A 124 4.11 -12.75 -8.80
N ASN A 125 3.92 -13.24 -10.04
CA ASN A 125 4.64 -14.39 -10.56
C ASN A 125 6.14 -14.15 -10.70
N ALA A 126 6.55 -12.94 -11.11
CA ALA A 126 7.97 -12.60 -11.23
C ALA A 126 8.65 -12.56 -9.85
N ILE A 127 7.95 -12.05 -8.85
CA ILE A 127 8.46 -11.93 -7.47
C ILE A 127 8.67 -13.31 -6.83
N VAL A 128 7.73 -14.23 -7.02
CA VAL A 128 7.83 -15.62 -6.50
C VAL A 128 8.85 -16.42 -7.29
N HIS A 129 8.84 -16.35 -8.64
CA HIS A 129 9.81 -17.08 -9.48
C HIS A 129 11.25 -16.63 -9.27
N GLN A 130 11.48 -15.37 -8.91
CA GLN A 130 12.80 -14.85 -8.57
C GLN A 130 13.21 -15.11 -7.11
N GLY A 131 12.39 -15.80 -6.33
CA GLY A 131 12.65 -16.09 -4.92
C GLY A 131 12.67 -14.83 -4.02
N ILE A 132 12.04 -13.74 -4.49
CA ILE A 132 11.98 -12.49 -3.73
C ILE A 132 11.01 -12.62 -2.56
N LEU A 133 9.91 -13.34 -2.74
CA LEU A 133 8.95 -13.68 -1.69
C LEU A 133 8.66 -15.17 -1.70
N ASP A 134 8.31 -15.71 -0.53
CA ASP A 134 7.86 -17.09 -0.39
C ASP A 134 6.48 -17.27 -1.04
N GLU A 135 6.22 -18.50 -1.52
CA GLU A 135 4.92 -18.84 -2.09
C GLU A 135 3.81 -18.66 -1.05
N GLY A 136 2.79 -17.87 -1.39
CA GLY A 136 1.68 -17.57 -0.50
C GLY A 136 1.87 -16.34 0.41
N ALA A 137 3.00 -15.64 0.34
CA ALA A 137 3.17 -14.38 1.07
C ALA A 137 2.08 -13.36 0.68
N PRO A 138 1.48 -12.64 1.66
CA PRO A 138 0.46 -11.64 1.37
C PRO A 138 1.02 -10.52 0.52
N PHE A 139 0.49 -10.37 -0.69
CA PHE A 139 0.99 -9.46 -1.71
C PHE A 139 -0.15 -8.71 -2.40
N LEU A 140 0.10 -7.45 -2.79
CA LEU A 140 -0.80 -6.60 -3.57
C LEU A 140 -0.02 -5.90 -4.70
N PRO A 141 -0.32 -6.20 -5.99
CA PRO A 141 0.37 -5.57 -7.11
C PRO A 141 -0.08 -4.13 -7.32
N LYS A 142 0.84 -3.22 -7.64
CA LYS A 142 0.55 -1.87 -8.14
C LYS A 142 0.28 -1.95 -9.66
N PRO A 143 -0.72 -1.22 -10.21
CA PRO A 143 -1.67 -0.35 -9.49
C PRO A 143 -2.83 -1.13 -8.85
N PHE A 144 -3.32 -0.66 -7.71
CA PHE A 144 -4.45 -1.25 -7.01
C PHE A 144 -5.50 -0.17 -6.66
N SER A 145 -6.74 -0.60 -6.47
CA SER A 145 -7.79 0.28 -5.96
C SER A 145 -7.77 0.37 -4.43
N ASN A 146 -8.37 1.43 -3.88
CA ASN A 146 -8.54 1.59 -2.44
C ASN A 146 -9.26 0.39 -1.82
N ASP A 147 -10.32 -0.08 -2.47
CA ASP A 147 -11.11 -1.25 -2.02
C ASP A 147 -10.27 -2.54 -1.99
N ALA A 148 -9.41 -2.76 -2.99
CA ALA A 148 -8.54 -3.93 -3.02
C ALA A 148 -7.55 -3.92 -1.85
N LEU A 149 -6.98 -2.75 -1.52
CA LEU A 149 -6.09 -2.59 -0.37
C LEU A 149 -6.84 -2.85 0.94
N LEU A 150 -7.97 -2.18 1.16
CA LEU A 150 -8.74 -2.31 2.40
C LEU A 150 -9.27 -3.74 2.60
N LYS A 151 -9.82 -4.37 1.56
CA LYS A 151 -10.22 -5.80 1.62
C LYS A 151 -9.06 -6.72 1.99
N LYS A 152 -7.86 -6.46 1.48
CA LYS A 152 -6.67 -7.25 1.81
C LYS A 152 -6.25 -7.05 3.26
N ILE A 153 -6.27 -5.82 3.76
CA ILE A 153 -5.96 -5.47 5.15
C ILE A 153 -6.96 -6.14 6.10
N HIS A 154 -8.27 -5.99 5.85
CA HIS A 154 -9.31 -6.60 6.67
C HIS A 154 -9.17 -8.12 6.74
N LYS A 155 -8.88 -8.77 5.59
CA LYS A 155 -8.63 -10.22 5.56
C LYS A 155 -7.42 -10.62 6.42
N LEU A 156 -6.32 -9.86 6.36
CA LEU A 156 -5.10 -10.16 7.12
C LEU A 156 -5.27 -9.96 8.62
N LEU A 157 -6.02 -8.93 9.01
CA LEU A 157 -6.29 -8.59 10.40
C LEU A 157 -7.51 -9.32 10.99
N ASN A 158 -8.20 -10.16 10.20
CA ASN A 158 -9.44 -10.84 10.56
C ASN A 158 -10.56 -9.85 10.99
N LEU A 159 -10.58 -8.67 10.39
CA LEU A 159 -11.60 -7.66 10.64
C LEU A 159 -12.86 -7.96 9.81
N PRO A 160 -14.06 -7.53 10.27
CA PRO A 160 -15.24 -7.64 9.45
C PRO A 160 -15.07 -6.87 8.13
N PRO A 161 -15.68 -7.34 7.02
CA PRO A 161 -15.66 -6.59 5.77
C PRO A 161 -16.31 -5.22 5.98
N GLU A 162 -15.84 -4.24 5.21
CA GLU A 162 -16.54 -2.95 5.17
C GLU A 162 -17.98 -3.16 4.67
N PRO A 163 -18.97 -2.45 5.23
CA PRO A 163 -20.32 -2.50 4.70
C PRO A 163 -20.29 -2.03 3.23
N ASP A 164 -20.90 -2.82 2.36
CA ASP A 164 -21.02 -2.48 0.95
C ASP A 164 -21.67 -1.08 0.82
N SER A 165 -20.98 -0.19 0.09
CA SER A 165 -21.40 1.18 -0.19
C SER A 165 -22.33 1.22 -1.38
#